data_29bc2496e93a340bbe2928e0ffab4f9d
#
_entry.id   29bc2496e93a340bbe2928e0ffab4f9d
#
_cell.length_a   1.000
_cell.length_b   1.000
_cell.length_c   1.000
_cell.angle_alpha   90.00
_cell.angle_beta   90.00
_cell.angle_gamma   90.00
#
_symmetry.space_group_name_H-M   'P 1'
#
loop_
_entity.id
_entity.type
_entity.pdbx_description
1 polymer ?
#
loop_
_entity_poly.entity_id
_entity_poly.type
_entity_poly.pdbx_seq_one_letter_code
_entity_poly.pdbx_strand_id
1 'polypeptide(L)'
;MRLKKYLHLLCYLVLILVCAGVVYLLGELGGSHPGTGKETEHSAQTPEESTGGTGAGETSQPETDESSDRFSDGSEDSETENGEAGQEESYEAWLSDVLKRNPQKGSIGGKKRGAGKKNDRSDDSETKNENSEEYVPPTIMIVSDLHYMSGTMHDDGTAFWKMVADDDGKTSQYSDFLMDALADTVLEKKPSALVLTGDITLNGERENHEKLAKRLRAIQDAGVPVVVIPGNHDISNKNSATYFGKEKEEAEYLHSGEEFYEIYHEFGFDQSPNRDPSSLSYVYPVDAGHWLLMLDSCQYENGNKVGGRIRPETLTWLGVHLRVAQEHGIEVLPMAHHNLLSESRMYTSECTLENTYDTVNLLESYHVPLYISGHLHAERIKKHKPEPGTSADDYGVSEIVMPPFSIPACQYGILSWDTEGGMHFETEKLDVESYAKKVGSTDEHLLNFSTWSPGFVKGIIKNQVMKTITLVPDDLKAEMAGLYADLYYDYCCGNKMSWEPVRATAGYKLWQRVLPDNVYTKRIAQMIEDVRDDLHIWDSPASQ
;
A
#
# COMPACT_ATOMS: atom_id res chain seq x y z
N MET A 1 -12.91 -19.93 -40.02
CA MET A 1 -12.00 -19.34 -39.00
C MET A 1 -10.77 -18.65 -39.59
N ARG A 2 -10.12 -19.14 -40.64
CA ARG A 2 -8.90 -18.49 -41.22
C ARG A 2 -9.16 -17.11 -41.84
N LEU A 3 -10.31 -16.91 -42.51
CA LEU A 3 -10.62 -15.65 -43.20
C LEU A 3 -10.81 -14.44 -42.25
N LYS A 4 -11.36 -14.64 -41.03
CA LYS A 4 -11.50 -13.57 -40.02
C LYS A 4 -10.14 -13.07 -39.50
N LYS A 5 -9.15 -13.96 -39.33
CA LYS A 5 -7.81 -13.55 -38.89
C LYS A 5 -7.08 -12.67 -39.90
N TYR A 6 -7.25 -12.96 -41.18
CA TYR A 6 -6.65 -12.13 -42.25
C TYR A 6 -7.33 -10.76 -42.37
N LEU A 7 -8.64 -10.68 -42.10
CA LEU A 7 -9.37 -9.42 -42.12
C LEU A 7 -8.92 -8.49 -41.00
N HIS A 8 -8.70 -9.01 -39.78
CA HIS A 8 -8.14 -8.22 -38.68
C HIS A 8 -6.72 -7.75 -38.96
N LEU A 9 -5.86 -8.60 -39.54
CA LEU A 9 -4.49 -8.23 -39.89
C LEU A 9 -4.47 -7.13 -40.96
N LEU A 10 -5.37 -7.18 -41.94
CA LEU A 10 -5.53 -6.17 -42.97
C LEU A 10 -6.02 -4.84 -42.40
N CYS A 11 -6.99 -4.86 -41.48
CA CYS A 11 -7.45 -3.67 -40.79
C CYS A 11 -6.33 -3.00 -39.95
N TYR A 12 -5.50 -3.79 -39.27
CA TYR A 12 -4.34 -3.28 -38.53
C TYR A 12 -3.28 -2.65 -39.45
N LEU A 13 -2.99 -3.28 -40.61
CA LEU A 13 -2.05 -2.73 -41.58
C LEU A 13 -2.57 -1.41 -42.20
N VAL A 14 -3.86 -1.33 -42.49
CA VAL A 14 -4.48 -0.09 -43.00
C VAL A 14 -4.43 1.02 -41.94
N LEU A 15 -4.68 0.69 -40.68
CA LEU A 15 -4.62 1.65 -39.57
C LEU A 15 -3.19 2.23 -39.39
N ILE A 16 -2.18 1.35 -39.47
CA ILE A 16 -0.75 1.77 -39.38
C ILE A 16 -0.38 2.68 -40.54
N LEU A 17 -0.84 2.38 -41.76
CA LEU A 17 -0.57 3.20 -42.95
C LEU A 17 -1.27 4.55 -42.89
N VAL A 18 -2.48 4.61 -42.35
CA VAL A 18 -3.21 5.88 -42.10
C VAL A 18 -2.52 6.72 -41.06
N CYS A 19 -2.09 6.12 -39.95
CA CYS A 19 -1.34 6.84 -38.91
C CYS A 19 0.02 7.37 -39.42
N ALA A 20 0.76 6.58 -40.18
CA ALA A 20 2.01 7.01 -40.80
C ALA A 20 1.80 8.14 -41.82
N GLY A 21 0.70 8.09 -42.61
CA GLY A 21 0.33 9.15 -43.54
C GLY A 21 -0.05 10.47 -42.87
N VAL A 22 -0.74 10.40 -41.70
CA VAL A 22 -1.08 11.59 -40.89
C VAL A 22 0.19 12.23 -40.31
N VAL A 23 1.12 11.42 -39.78
CA VAL A 23 2.40 11.92 -39.28
C VAL A 23 3.23 12.56 -40.36
N TYR A 24 3.27 11.98 -41.58
CA TYR A 24 3.97 12.56 -42.72
C TYR A 24 3.36 13.91 -43.18
N LEU A 25 2.02 13.99 -43.27
CA LEU A 25 1.30 15.22 -43.61
C LEU A 25 1.44 16.34 -42.58
N LEU A 26 1.50 15.98 -41.29
CA LEU A 26 1.74 16.95 -40.21
C LEU A 26 3.21 17.41 -40.21
N GLY A 27 4.15 16.60 -40.64
CA GLY A 27 5.56 16.95 -40.83
C GLY A 27 5.79 17.94 -41.97
N GLU A 28 5.06 17.84 -43.07
CA GLU A 28 5.18 18.78 -44.21
C GLU A 28 4.48 20.13 -43.99
N LEU A 29 3.46 20.18 -43.12
CA LEU A 29 2.78 21.45 -42.80
C LEU A 29 3.52 22.30 -41.72
N GLY A 30 4.60 21.76 -41.13
CA GLY A 30 5.43 22.40 -40.11
C GLY A 30 6.70 23.10 -40.60
N GLY A 31 6.92 23.21 -41.91
CA GLY A 31 8.15 23.78 -42.46
C GLY A 31 8.03 25.25 -42.85
N SER A 32 8.70 26.12 -42.09
CA SER A 32 9.28 27.46 -42.35
C SER A 32 8.63 28.61 -41.53
N HIS A 33 9.26 29.33 -40.68
CA HIS A 33 10.48 30.11 -40.62
C HIS A 33 10.71 30.68 -39.19
N PRO A 34 11.89 31.24 -38.81
CA PRO A 34 12.34 31.36 -37.45
C PRO A 34 12.03 32.73 -36.82
N GLY A 35 11.72 32.71 -35.52
CA GLY A 35 11.55 33.96 -34.76
C GLY A 35 11.37 33.67 -33.26
N THR A 36 12.45 33.81 -32.53
CA THR A 36 12.63 34.23 -31.14
C THR A 36 11.38 34.24 -30.23
N GLY A 37 11.41 33.39 -29.21
CA GLY A 37 10.48 33.46 -28.07
C GLY A 37 10.67 32.26 -27.15
N LYS A 38 11.41 32.45 -26.07
CA LYS A 38 11.57 31.48 -24.98
C LYS A 38 10.24 31.31 -24.26
N GLU A 39 9.72 30.11 -24.21
CA GLU A 39 8.86 29.66 -23.14
C GLU A 39 9.44 28.36 -22.56
N THR A 40 9.65 28.41 -21.28
CA THR A 40 10.30 27.37 -20.47
C THR A 40 9.23 26.48 -19.87
N GLU A 41 9.17 25.24 -20.29
CA GLU A 41 8.58 24.17 -19.51
C GLU A 41 9.54 23.78 -18.39
N HIS A 42 9.13 23.93 -17.15
CA HIS A 42 9.83 23.44 -15.97
C HIS A 42 9.31 22.06 -15.58
N SER A 43 10.05 21.03 -15.95
CA SER A 43 10.10 19.80 -15.19
C SER A 43 11.11 19.99 -14.06
N ALA A 44 10.73 19.70 -12.84
CA ALA A 44 11.61 19.78 -11.69
C ALA A 44 12.63 18.64 -11.74
N GLN A 45 13.87 18.96 -12.07
CA GLN A 45 15.04 18.16 -11.78
C GLN A 45 16.01 19.02 -10.97
N THR A 46 16.49 18.46 -9.88
CA THR A 46 17.53 19.01 -9.01
C THR A 46 18.85 19.20 -9.75
N PRO A 47 19.65 20.23 -9.43
CA PRO A 47 20.91 20.51 -10.11
C PRO A 47 22.07 19.67 -9.57
N GLU A 48 22.77 18.98 -10.47
CA GLU A 48 24.15 18.52 -10.25
C GLU A 48 25.10 19.66 -10.54
N GLU A 49 25.92 19.99 -9.57
CA GLU A 49 27.13 20.80 -9.80
C GLU A 49 28.30 19.90 -10.19
N SER A 50 28.86 20.16 -11.40
CA SER A 50 30.10 19.59 -11.84
C SER A 50 31.23 20.58 -11.65
N THR A 51 32.29 20.20 -10.96
CA THR A 51 33.60 20.87 -11.08
C THR A 51 34.57 19.96 -11.83
N GLY A 52 35.15 20.52 -12.89
CA GLY A 52 36.03 19.81 -13.78
C GLY A 52 37.46 19.65 -13.28
N GLY A 53 38.16 18.70 -13.84
CA GLY A 53 39.60 18.50 -13.73
C GLY A 53 40.12 17.66 -14.89
N THR A 54 40.96 18.28 -15.67
CA THR A 54 41.66 17.85 -16.90
C THR A 54 42.68 16.73 -16.68
N GLY A 55 42.83 15.82 -17.64
CA GLY A 55 44.03 14.98 -17.76
C GLY A 55 43.94 13.92 -18.86
N ALA A 56 44.74 14.07 -19.85
CA ALA A 56 44.84 13.34 -21.12
C ALA A 56 45.45 11.93 -21.00
N GLY A 57 45.16 11.09 -21.99
CA GLY A 57 46.17 10.20 -22.56
C GLY A 57 45.83 8.74 -22.71
N GLU A 58 45.68 8.37 -23.95
CA GLU A 58 46.20 7.24 -24.72
C GLU A 58 45.42 5.91 -24.80
N THR A 59 45.15 5.67 -26.04
CA THR A 59 44.77 4.52 -26.86
C THR A 59 45.43 3.16 -26.53
N SER A 60 44.67 2.08 -26.64
CA SER A 60 44.92 0.93 -27.52
C SER A 60 43.87 -0.16 -27.43
N GLN A 61 43.29 -0.52 -28.54
CA GLN A 61 42.70 -1.84 -28.91
C GLN A 61 43.66 -2.50 -29.90
N PRO A 62 43.45 -3.72 -30.40
CA PRO A 62 42.75 -4.92 -29.89
C PRO A 62 43.63 -6.18 -30.02
N GLU A 63 43.19 -7.33 -29.54
CA GLU A 63 43.51 -8.61 -30.23
C GLU A 63 42.49 -9.71 -29.86
N THR A 64 42.05 -10.37 -30.92
CA THR A 64 41.19 -11.55 -31.00
C THR A 64 42.01 -12.82 -30.75
N ASP A 65 41.41 -13.85 -30.13
CA ASP A 65 41.72 -15.23 -30.50
C ASP A 65 40.57 -16.19 -30.22
N GLU A 66 40.24 -16.93 -31.28
CA GLU A 66 39.32 -18.09 -31.31
C GLU A 66 40.01 -19.35 -30.85
N SER A 67 39.32 -20.24 -30.13
CA SER A 67 39.39 -21.71 -30.36
C SER A 67 38.35 -22.49 -29.56
N SER A 68 37.36 -22.97 -30.19
CA SER A 68 36.91 -24.35 -30.51
C SER A 68 36.82 -25.40 -29.39
N ASP A 69 35.61 -25.93 -29.27
CA ASP A 69 35.17 -27.30 -29.06
C ASP A 69 35.62 -28.09 -27.83
N ARG A 70 34.62 -28.46 -27.00
CA ARG A 70 34.24 -29.87 -26.79
C ARG A 70 32.95 -30.04 -26.01
N PHE A 71 32.01 -30.74 -26.64
CA PHE A 71 30.86 -31.39 -26.01
C PHE A 71 31.29 -32.34 -24.89
N SER A 72 30.59 -32.28 -23.74
CA SER A 72 30.35 -33.46 -22.90
C SER A 72 28.97 -33.34 -22.29
N ASP A 73 28.15 -34.28 -22.71
CA ASP A 73 26.85 -34.69 -22.20
C ASP A 73 26.99 -35.14 -20.73
N GLY A 74 26.09 -34.64 -19.86
CA GLY A 74 26.06 -35.03 -18.46
C GLY A 74 24.81 -34.52 -17.77
N SER A 75 23.78 -35.32 -17.79
CA SER A 75 22.53 -35.33 -17.00
C SER A 75 22.58 -34.56 -15.68
N GLU A 76 21.77 -33.49 -15.58
CA GLU A 76 21.29 -32.93 -14.33
C GLU A 76 19.81 -32.57 -14.49
N ASP A 77 18.96 -33.61 -14.44
CA ASP A 77 17.52 -33.47 -14.26
C ASP A 77 17.11 -34.39 -13.10
N SER A 78 17.24 -33.94 -11.85
CA SER A 78 16.63 -34.65 -10.71
C SER A 78 16.48 -33.84 -9.41
N GLU A 79 16.82 -32.54 -9.36
CA GLU A 79 16.70 -31.79 -8.09
C GLU A 79 15.46 -30.87 -8.00
N THR A 80 14.81 -30.52 -9.09
CA THR A 80 13.61 -29.65 -9.07
C THR A 80 12.32 -30.38 -8.68
N GLU A 81 12.15 -31.66 -9.06
CA GLU A 81 10.91 -32.40 -8.73
C GLU A 81 10.81 -32.79 -7.24
N ASN A 82 11.91 -32.94 -6.53
CA ASN A 82 11.89 -33.25 -5.09
C ASN A 82 11.61 -32.03 -4.19
N GLY A 83 11.82 -30.83 -4.67
CA GLY A 83 11.51 -29.59 -3.94
C GLY A 83 10.02 -29.25 -3.94
N GLU A 84 9.37 -29.38 -5.08
CA GLU A 84 7.94 -29.09 -5.22
C GLU A 84 7.06 -30.13 -4.48
N ALA A 85 7.37 -31.41 -4.60
CA ALA A 85 6.65 -32.48 -3.89
C ALA A 85 6.75 -32.33 -2.36
N GLY A 86 7.91 -31.91 -1.83
CA GLY A 86 8.09 -31.70 -0.40
C GLY A 86 7.34 -30.47 0.14
N GLN A 87 7.14 -29.45 -0.68
CA GLN A 87 6.35 -28.27 -0.33
C GLN A 87 4.85 -28.57 -0.38
N GLU A 88 4.36 -29.33 -1.36
CA GLU A 88 2.97 -29.76 -1.43
C GLU A 88 2.58 -30.65 -0.25
N GLU A 89 3.39 -31.63 0.12
CA GLU A 89 3.15 -32.48 1.31
C GLU A 89 3.13 -31.66 2.61
N SER A 90 3.99 -30.65 2.73
CA SER A 90 4.03 -29.74 3.88
C SER A 90 2.80 -28.86 3.96
N TYR A 91 2.32 -28.34 2.82
CA TYR A 91 1.12 -27.50 2.74
C TYR A 91 -0.14 -28.28 3.08
N GLU A 92 -0.34 -29.46 2.49
CA GLU A 92 -1.48 -30.34 2.77
C GLU A 92 -1.52 -30.80 4.23
N ALA A 93 -0.37 -31.13 4.82
CA ALA A 93 -0.26 -31.49 6.22
C ALA A 93 -0.64 -30.32 7.14
N TRP A 94 -0.15 -29.13 6.84
CA TRP A 94 -0.50 -27.90 7.55
C TRP A 94 -1.98 -27.57 7.40
N LEU A 95 -2.53 -27.56 6.18
CA LEU A 95 -3.94 -27.30 5.92
C LEU A 95 -4.84 -28.25 6.71
N SER A 96 -4.47 -29.56 6.72
CA SER A 96 -5.16 -30.57 7.52
C SER A 96 -5.11 -30.28 9.03
N ASP A 97 -3.99 -29.74 9.53
CA ASP A 97 -3.85 -29.40 10.95
C ASP A 97 -4.67 -28.13 11.31
N VAL A 98 -4.60 -27.09 10.46
CA VAL A 98 -5.40 -25.87 10.61
C VAL A 98 -6.90 -26.19 10.64
N LEU A 99 -7.38 -27.01 9.70
CA LEU A 99 -8.79 -27.39 9.61
C LEU A 99 -9.24 -28.24 10.79
N LYS A 100 -8.36 -29.06 11.38
CA LYS A 100 -8.67 -29.84 12.60
C LYS A 100 -8.82 -28.98 13.85
N ARG A 101 -8.15 -27.84 13.91
CA ARG A 101 -8.21 -26.92 15.07
C ARG A 101 -9.51 -26.14 15.13
N ASN A 102 -10.30 -26.08 14.03
CA ASN A 102 -11.61 -25.42 14.01
C ASN A 102 -12.74 -26.36 13.56
N PRO A 103 -13.25 -27.23 14.44
CA PRO A 103 -14.31 -28.18 14.10
C PRO A 103 -15.66 -27.55 13.83
N GLN A 104 -15.88 -26.26 14.09
CA GLN A 104 -17.18 -25.62 13.95
C GLN A 104 -17.51 -25.13 12.53
N LYS A 105 -16.54 -24.85 11.67
CA LYS A 105 -16.78 -24.43 10.26
C LYS A 105 -16.93 -25.57 9.25
N GLY A 106 -16.69 -26.80 9.59
CA GLY A 106 -16.96 -27.98 8.72
C GLY A 106 -18.44 -28.28 8.46
N SER A 107 -19.39 -27.48 8.94
CA SER A 107 -20.84 -27.69 8.88
C SER A 107 -21.63 -26.67 8.07
N ILE A 108 -20.99 -25.73 7.35
CA ILE A 108 -21.72 -24.82 6.43
C ILE A 108 -21.64 -25.38 5.00
N GLY A 109 -22.07 -26.62 4.85
CA GLY A 109 -22.30 -27.28 3.56
C GLY A 109 -23.79 -27.28 3.24
N GLY A 110 -24.16 -26.55 2.21
CA GLY A 110 -25.35 -26.67 1.38
C GLY A 110 -26.62 -27.25 1.97
N LYS A 111 -27.62 -26.44 2.29
CA LYS A 111 -28.99 -26.87 2.45
C LYS A 111 -29.51 -27.55 1.18
N LYS A 112 -29.38 -28.89 1.07
CA LYS A 112 -30.21 -29.69 0.18
C LYS A 112 -31.65 -29.70 0.72
N ARG A 113 -32.56 -29.05 -0.01
CA ARG A 113 -34.00 -29.30 0.13
C ARG A 113 -34.28 -30.77 -0.19
N GLY A 114 -34.72 -31.54 0.79
CA GLY A 114 -35.15 -32.93 0.61
C GLY A 114 -36.09 -33.37 1.72
N ALA A 115 -37.30 -33.70 1.31
CA ALA A 115 -38.51 -34.03 2.04
C ALA A 115 -38.36 -35.09 3.15
N GLY A 116 -39.18 -34.90 4.16
CA GLY A 116 -39.43 -35.62 5.38
C GLY A 116 -39.34 -37.13 5.43
N LYS A 117 -39.07 -37.61 6.64
CA LYS A 117 -39.85 -38.66 7.33
C LYS A 117 -39.47 -38.76 8.81
N LYS A 118 -40.46 -39.16 9.57
CA LYS A 118 -40.58 -39.22 11.02
C LYS A 118 -39.74 -40.31 11.69
N ASN A 119 -39.46 -40.03 12.98
CA ASN A 119 -39.36 -40.94 14.16
C ASN A 119 -38.23 -41.98 14.18
N ASP A 120 -37.31 -41.85 15.14
CA ASP A 120 -37.44 -42.71 16.36
C ASP A 120 -36.54 -42.16 17.49
N ARG A 121 -37.03 -42.34 18.72
CA ARG A 121 -36.35 -42.03 19.97
C ARG A 121 -35.24 -43.06 20.23
N SER A 122 -34.03 -42.61 20.52
CA SER A 122 -33.14 -43.32 21.42
C SER A 122 -32.42 -42.31 22.30
N ASP A 123 -32.57 -42.53 23.57
CA ASP A 123 -32.04 -41.83 24.72
C ASP A 123 -30.54 -42.21 24.81
N ASP A 124 -29.63 -41.28 24.53
CA ASP A 124 -28.23 -41.42 24.89
C ASP A 124 -27.79 -40.12 25.56
N SER A 125 -27.46 -40.28 26.83
CA SER A 125 -26.93 -39.27 27.72
C SER A 125 -25.58 -38.79 27.23
N GLU A 126 -25.54 -37.75 26.41
CA GLU A 126 -24.33 -37.00 26.12
C GLU A 126 -23.91 -36.21 27.37
N THR A 127 -22.81 -36.62 27.96
CA THR A 127 -22.05 -35.84 28.92
C THR A 127 -21.66 -34.53 28.24
N LYS A 128 -22.34 -33.44 28.58
CA LYS A 128 -21.90 -32.09 28.23
C LYS A 128 -20.55 -31.86 28.84
N ASN A 129 -19.54 -31.75 27.98
CA ASN A 129 -18.24 -31.21 28.32
C ASN A 129 -18.41 -29.71 28.52
N GLU A 130 -18.57 -29.24 29.77
CA GLU A 130 -18.84 -27.85 30.15
C GLU A 130 -17.60 -26.95 30.12
N ASN A 131 -16.70 -27.11 29.11
CA ASN A 131 -15.55 -26.23 28.89
C ASN A 131 -15.26 -26.05 27.39
N SER A 132 -16.27 -25.78 26.57
CA SER A 132 -15.98 -25.15 25.27
C SER A 132 -15.94 -23.63 25.50
N GLU A 133 -14.75 -23.06 25.55
CA GLU A 133 -14.62 -21.59 25.42
C GLU A 133 -15.40 -21.18 24.16
N GLU A 134 -16.28 -20.20 24.31
CA GLU A 134 -17.07 -19.67 23.21
C GLU A 134 -16.11 -19.07 22.19
N TYR A 135 -16.21 -19.50 20.92
CA TYR A 135 -15.34 -18.99 19.86
C TYR A 135 -15.57 -17.49 19.66
N VAL A 136 -14.51 -16.71 19.78
CA VAL A 136 -14.49 -15.27 19.51
C VAL A 136 -13.81 -15.05 18.17
N PRO A 137 -14.50 -14.49 17.15
CA PRO A 137 -13.88 -14.17 15.88
C PRO A 137 -12.70 -13.20 16.03
N PRO A 138 -11.71 -13.26 15.14
CA PRO A 138 -10.52 -12.43 15.27
C PRO A 138 -10.80 -10.96 15.00
N THR A 139 -9.95 -10.12 15.57
CA THR A 139 -9.85 -8.69 15.28
C THR A 139 -8.41 -8.37 14.97
N ILE A 140 -8.14 -7.67 13.88
CA ILE A 140 -6.80 -7.23 13.50
C ILE A 140 -6.68 -5.71 13.57
N MET A 141 -5.49 -5.24 13.92
CA MET A 141 -5.11 -3.83 13.82
C MET A 141 -4.24 -3.64 12.58
N ILE A 142 -4.54 -2.65 11.75
CA ILE A 142 -3.88 -2.41 10.46
C ILE A 142 -3.27 -1.01 10.48
N VAL A 143 -1.99 -0.94 10.13
CA VAL A 143 -1.22 0.31 10.03
C VAL A 143 -0.52 0.34 8.68
N SER A 144 -0.52 1.49 8.01
CA SER A 144 0.18 1.70 6.73
C SER A 144 1.01 2.96 6.77
N ASP A 145 1.99 3.04 5.88
CA ASP A 145 2.76 4.27 5.63
C ASP A 145 3.34 4.86 6.93
N LEU A 146 4.00 3.98 7.70
CA LEU A 146 4.71 4.35 8.92
C LEU A 146 5.83 5.34 8.63
N HIS A 147 6.54 5.16 7.52
CA HIS A 147 7.74 5.93 7.16
C HIS A 147 8.65 6.16 8.37
N TYR A 148 8.90 5.06 9.10
CA TYR A 148 9.67 5.11 10.34
C TYR A 148 11.07 5.65 10.08
N MET A 149 11.47 6.63 10.89
CA MET A 149 12.80 7.20 10.93
C MET A 149 13.31 7.17 12.37
N SER A 150 14.39 6.44 12.61
CA SER A 150 15.02 6.39 13.94
C SER A 150 15.65 7.74 14.29
N GLY A 151 15.55 8.15 15.55
CA GLY A 151 16.25 9.34 16.04
C GLY A 151 17.78 9.25 15.98
N THR A 152 18.35 8.10 15.60
CA THR A 152 19.79 7.95 15.33
C THR A 152 20.19 8.36 13.91
N MET A 153 19.23 8.61 13.02
CA MET A 153 19.45 9.00 11.64
C MET A 153 19.51 10.52 11.44
N HIS A 154 19.30 11.31 12.49
CA HIS A 154 19.31 12.77 12.47
C HIS A 154 19.72 13.37 13.82
N ASP A 155 20.02 14.67 13.83
CA ASP A 155 20.36 15.44 15.04
C ASP A 155 19.46 16.68 15.24
N ASP A 156 18.27 16.71 14.62
CA ASP A 156 17.37 17.86 14.58
C ASP A 156 18.02 19.14 13.97
N GLY A 157 19.06 18.95 13.16
CA GLY A 157 19.78 20.02 12.49
C GLY A 157 19.04 20.61 11.27
N THR A 158 19.71 21.53 10.60
CA THR A 158 19.12 22.23 9.44
C THR A 158 18.75 21.29 8.29
N ALA A 159 19.55 20.23 8.05
CA ALA A 159 19.27 19.26 7.00
C ALA A 159 18.00 18.48 7.29
N PHE A 160 17.82 18.03 8.54
CA PHE A 160 16.62 17.32 8.98
C PHE A 160 15.37 18.19 8.85
N TRP A 161 15.39 19.40 9.40
CA TRP A 161 14.22 20.28 9.31
C TRP A 161 13.91 20.77 7.89
N LYS A 162 14.93 20.78 7.00
CA LYS A 162 14.68 20.99 5.58
C LYS A 162 13.96 19.81 4.95
N MET A 163 14.36 18.58 5.25
CA MET A 163 13.66 17.36 4.81
C MET A 163 12.22 17.39 5.27
N VAL A 164 11.95 17.61 6.57
CA VAL A 164 10.61 17.70 7.14
C VAL A 164 9.76 18.80 6.48
N ALA A 165 10.36 19.97 6.16
CA ALA A 165 9.64 21.08 5.53
C ALA A 165 9.33 20.84 4.04
N ASP A 166 10.06 19.94 3.38
CA ASP A 166 9.87 19.58 1.98
C ASP A 166 9.00 18.31 1.81
N ASP A 167 8.70 17.61 2.90
CA ASP A 167 7.85 16.42 2.95
C ASP A 167 6.33 16.76 2.99
N ASP A 168 5.47 15.76 2.90
CA ASP A 168 4.01 15.88 2.83
C ASP A 168 3.29 16.05 4.17
N GLY A 169 4.04 16.28 5.25
CA GLY A 169 3.50 16.55 6.59
C GLY A 169 3.78 15.46 7.62
N LYS A 170 4.67 14.51 7.30
CA LYS A 170 5.10 13.48 8.25
C LYS A 170 5.74 14.10 9.49
N THR A 171 5.45 13.52 10.64
CA THR A 171 6.01 13.95 11.94
C THR A 171 7.25 13.12 12.30
N SER A 172 8.22 13.09 11.39
CA SER A 172 9.44 12.26 11.48
C SER A 172 10.25 12.49 12.76
N GLN A 173 10.22 13.71 13.33
CA GLN A 173 10.87 14.04 14.60
C GLN A 173 10.29 13.28 15.80
N TYR A 174 9.09 12.72 15.69
CA TYR A 174 8.43 11.95 16.73
C TYR A 174 8.27 10.46 16.38
N SER A 175 8.91 9.99 15.33
CA SER A 175 8.72 8.65 14.77
C SER A 175 8.97 7.55 15.83
N ASP A 176 10.05 7.64 16.61
CA ASP A 176 10.33 6.73 17.73
C ASP A 176 9.21 6.75 18.78
N PHE A 177 8.76 7.94 19.17
CA PHE A 177 7.72 8.12 20.17
C PHE A 177 6.36 7.59 19.71
N LEU A 178 6.01 7.84 18.44
CA LEU A 178 4.76 7.34 17.84
C LEU A 178 4.74 5.82 17.77
N MET A 179 5.89 5.20 17.46
CA MET A 179 6.01 3.74 17.49
C MET A 179 5.87 3.16 18.89
N ASP A 180 6.42 3.81 19.91
CA ASP A 180 6.26 3.38 21.31
C ASP A 180 4.80 3.53 21.77
N ALA A 181 4.13 4.61 21.38
CA ALA A 181 2.72 4.83 21.67
C ALA A 181 1.81 3.81 20.92
N LEU A 182 2.15 3.48 19.67
CA LEU A 182 1.47 2.42 18.93
C LEU A 182 1.63 1.07 19.61
N ALA A 183 2.85 0.72 20.02
CA ALA A 183 3.11 -0.52 20.74
C ALA A 183 2.29 -0.61 22.04
N ASP A 184 2.21 0.47 22.81
CA ASP A 184 1.38 0.54 24.01
C ASP A 184 -0.10 0.30 23.70
N THR A 185 -0.62 0.95 22.66
CA THR A 185 -2.01 0.79 22.19
C THR A 185 -2.30 -0.64 21.75
N VAL A 186 -1.38 -1.25 20.97
CA VAL A 186 -1.48 -2.65 20.53
C VAL A 186 -1.54 -3.60 21.71
N LEU A 187 -0.68 -3.42 22.72
CA LEU A 187 -0.65 -4.27 23.91
C LEU A 187 -1.87 -4.06 24.83
N GLU A 188 -2.49 -2.89 24.79
CA GLU A 188 -3.76 -2.64 25.49
C GLU A 188 -4.94 -3.30 24.77
N LYS A 189 -5.07 -3.11 23.44
CA LYS A 189 -6.17 -3.64 22.63
C LYS A 189 -6.07 -5.15 22.39
N LYS A 190 -4.86 -5.70 22.34
CA LYS A 190 -4.58 -7.12 22.11
C LYS A 190 -5.28 -7.69 20.88
N PRO A 191 -5.09 -7.11 19.69
CA PRO A 191 -5.63 -7.69 18.47
C PRO A 191 -5.03 -9.07 18.22
N SER A 192 -5.71 -9.88 17.41
CA SER A 192 -5.22 -11.19 16.95
C SER A 192 -3.94 -11.07 16.10
N ALA A 193 -3.74 -9.92 15.45
CA ALA A 193 -2.50 -9.53 14.80
C ALA A 193 -2.42 -8.00 14.63
N LEU A 194 -1.18 -7.46 14.66
CA LEU A 194 -0.82 -6.16 14.12
C LEU A 194 -0.31 -6.35 12.70
N VAL A 195 -0.91 -5.68 11.72
CA VAL A 195 -0.56 -5.80 10.29
C VAL A 195 0.00 -4.48 9.78
N LEU A 196 1.18 -4.53 9.15
CA LEU A 196 1.80 -3.38 8.49
C LEU A 196 1.77 -3.57 6.97
N THR A 197 1.10 -2.65 6.26
CA THR A 197 0.81 -2.77 4.82
C THR A 197 1.76 -1.96 3.94
N GLY A 198 3.04 -1.93 4.28
CA GLY A 198 4.12 -1.32 3.47
C GLY A 198 4.46 0.12 3.83
N ASP A 199 5.51 0.62 3.19
CA ASP A 199 6.19 1.89 3.49
C ASP A 199 6.45 2.02 5.00
N ILE A 200 7.05 0.94 5.53
CA ILE A 200 7.30 0.82 6.97
C ILE A 200 8.51 1.65 7.41
N THR A 201 9.44 1.97 6.49
CA THR A 201 10.59 2.85 6.73
C THR A 201 10.55 4.10 5.85
N LEU A 202 11.30 5.14 6.20
CA LEU A 202 11.25 6.42 5.49
C LEU A 202 11.69 6.27 4.02
N ASN A 203 12.86 5.67 3.78
CA ASN A 203 13.36 5.40 2.43
C ASN A 203 14.24 4.13 2.36
N GLY A 204 13.88 3.08 3.09
CA GLY A 204 14.56 1.79 3.02
C GLY A 204 15.91 1.75 3.73
N GLU A 205 16.21 2.72 4.59
CA GLU A 205 17.46 2.77 5.34
C GLU A 205 17.60 1.50 6.22
N ARG A 206 18.72 0.77 6.06
CA ARG A 206 18.97 -0.46 6.80
C ARG A 206 18.85 -0.27 8.32
N GLU A 207 19.40 0.83 8.84
CA GLU A 207 19.31 1.13 10.27
C GLU A 207 17.84 1.34 10.73
N ASN A 208 17.01 2.00 9.91
CA ASN A 208 15.60 2.15 10.20
C ASN A 208 14.88 0.80 10.24
N HIS A 209 15.15 -0.10 9.29
CA HIS A 209 14.61 -1.46 9.28
C HIS A 209 15.00 -2.24 10.54
N GLU A 210 16.28 -2.25 10.90
CA GLU A 210 16.78 -2.97 12.07
C GLU A 210 16.19 -2.44 13.39
N LYS A 211 16.06 -1.11 13.52
CA LYS A 211 15.46 -0.48 14.71
C LYS A 211 13.96 -0.75 14.79
N LEU A 212 13.26 -0.66 13.64
CA LEU A 212 11.83 -0.98 13.58
C LEU A 212 11.58 -2.45 13.91
N ALA A 213 12.31 -3.38 13.29
CA ALA A 213 12.19 -4.82 13.56
C ALA A 213 12.37 -5.14 15.05
N LYS A 214 13.32 -4.46 15.72
CA LYS A 214 13.51 -4.62 17.18
C LYS A 214 12.27 -4.16 17.96
N ARG A 215 11.59 -3.08 17.56
CA ARG A 215 10.37 -2.60 18.22
C ARG A 215 9.19 -3.53 17.97
N LEU A 216 9.07 -4.03 16.75
CA LEU A 216 8.02 -5.01 16.36
C LEU A 216 8.21 -6.33 17.11
N ARG A 217 9.47 -6.79 17.28
CA ARG A 217 9.77 -7.99 18.09
C ARG A 217 9.32 -7.83 19.53
N ALA A 218 9.49 -6.65 20.13
CA ALA A 218 9.02 -6.41 21.50
C ALA A 218 7.48 -6.52 21.62
N ILE A 219 6.73 -6.15 20.59
CA ILE A 219 5.27 -6.34 20.54
C ILE A 219 4.95 -7.84 20.43
N GLN A 220 5.65 -8.57 19.56
CA GLN A 220 5.44 -10.00 19.36
C GLN A 220 5.81 -10.82 20.59
N ASP A 221 6.92 -10.50 21.25
CA ASP A 221 7.34 -11.12 22.51
C ASP A 221 6.34 -10.87 23.67
N ALA A 222 5.61 -9.76 23.61
CA ALA A 222 4.53 -9.44 24.54
C ALA A 222 3.20 -10.14 24.20
N GLY A 223 3.15 -10.94 23.13
CA GLY A 223 2.06 -11.85 22.81
C GLY A 223 1.09 -11.37 21.73
N VAL A 224 1.40 -10.31 21.00
CA VAL A 224 0.60 -9.90 19.82
C VAL A 224 1.40 -10.18 18.55
N PRO A 225 0.95 -11.11 17.69
CA PRO A 225 1.59 -11.40 16.42
C PRO A 225 1.71 -10.14 15.55
N VAL A 226 2.85 -10.01 14.85
CA VAL A 226 3.08 -8.94 13.87
C VAL A 226 3.21 -9.53 12.49
N VAL A 227 2.61 -8.87 11.49
CA VAL A 227 2.56 -9.32 10.09
C VAL A 227 2.94 -8.15 9.18
N VAL A 228 3.91 -8.33 8.27
CA VAL A 228 4.44 -7.24 7.45
C VAL A 228 4.51 -7.59 5.97
N ILE A 229 4.36 -6.57 5.11
CA ILE A 229 4.76 -6.60 3.69
C ILE A 229 5.55 -5.32 3.38
N PRO A 230 6.42 -5.32 2.35
CA PRO A 230 7.11 -4.10 1.94
C PRO A 230 6.19 -3.13 1.18
N GLY A 231 6.54 -1.84 1.23
CA GLY A 231 6.09 -0.81 0.32
C GLY A 231 7.21 -0.34 -0.63
N ASN A 232 6.90 0.60 -1.52
CA ASN A 232 7.88 1.08 -2.50
C ASN A 232 9.02 1.89 -1.86
N HIS A 233 8.86 2.37 -0.63
CA HIS A 233 9.95 3.03 0.07
C HIS A 233 10.96 2.06 0.67
N ASP A 234 10.63 0.79 0.89
CA ASP A 234 11.37 -0.11 1.78
C ASP A 234 12.57 -0.82 1.14
N ILE A 235 12.56 -1.05 -0.18
CA ILE A 235 13.58 -1.85 -0.86
C ILE A 235 14.13 -1.10 -2.07
N SER A 236 15.46 -1.14 -2.27
CA SER A 236 16.18 -0.57 -3.41
C SER A 236 15.97 0.94 -3.59
N ASN A 237 15.74 1.68 -2.50
CA ASN A 237 15.44 3.10 -2.53
C ASN A 237 16.72 3.96 -2.36
N LYS A 238 17.14 4.60 -3.44
CA LYS A 238 18.32 5.45 -3.49
C LYS A 238 18.16 6.81 -2.77
N ASN A 239 16.98 7.13 -2.26
CA ASN A 239 16.74 8.33 -1.47
C ASN A 239 17.11 8.16 0.01
N SER A 240 17.51 6.95 0.40
CA SER A 240 18.00 6.60 1.72
C SER A 240 19.09 7.55 2.21
N ALA A 241 18.91 8.17 3.38
CA ALA A 241 19.83 9.19 3.85
C ALA A 241 19.80 9.40 5.37
N THR A 242 20.92 9.92 5.87
CA THR A 242 21.04 10.53 7.21
C THR A 242 21.05 12.05 7.12
N TYR A 243 20.71 12.72 8.23
CA TYR A 243 20.55 14.17 8.26
C TYR A 243 21.19 14.77 9.53
N PHE A 244 22.47 15.19 9.40
CA PHE A 244 23.23 15.75 10.51
C PHE A 244 23.70 17.17 10.22
N GLY A 245 23.46 18.08 11.15
CA GLY A 245 23.82 19.48 11.03
C GLY A 245 23.20 20.13 9.79
N LYS A 246 24.00 20.37 8.75
CA LYS A 246 23.56 20.93 7.46
C LYS A 246 23.63 19.92 6.30
N GLU A 247 24.14 18.73 6.58
CA GLU A 247 24.47 17.74 5.57
C GLU A 247 23.39 16.66 5.50
N LYS A 248 23.02 16.29 4.25
CA LYS A 248 22.30 15.08 3.91
C LYS A 248 23.33 14.13 3.31
N GLU A 249 23.54 12.98 3.95
CA GLU A 249 24.47 11.96 3.47
C GLU A 249 23.70 10.70 3.09
N GLU A 250 24.17 10.00 2.06
CA GLU A 250 23.61 8.73 1.63
C GLU A 250 23.75 7.69 2.75
N ALA A 251 22.71 6.95 3.04
CA ALA A 251 22.69 5.86 4.02
C ALA A 251 22.63 4.50 3.32
N GLU A 252 23.10 3.46 4.01
CA GLU A 252 22.90 2.08 3.56
C GLU A 252 21.42 1.75 3.52
N TYR A 253 20.97 1.06 2.45
CA TYR A 253 19.58 0.65 2.26
C TYR A 253 19.49 -0.82 1.84
N LEU A 254 18.31 -1.41 1.96
CA LEU A 254 18.08 -2.78 1.51
C LEU A 254 18.05 -2.83 -0.03
N HIS A 255 18.84 -3.73 -0.60
CA HIS A 255 18.98 -3.87 -2.06
C HIS A 255 18.01 -4.87 -2.68
N SER A 256 17.51 -5.82 -1.90
CA SER A 256 16.71 -6.93 -2.42
C SER A 256 15.62 -7.39 -1.45
N GLY A 257 14.68 -8.20 -1.97
CA GLY A 257 13.67 -8.85 -1.16
C GLY A 257 14.24 -9.85 -0.15
N GLU A 258 15.38 -10.50 -0.47
CA GLU A 258 16.07 -11.39 0.46
C GLU A 258 16.54 -10.65 1.70
N GLU A 259 17.13 -9.45 1.55
CA GLU A 259 17.55 -8.64 2.70
C GLU A 259 16.36 -8.19 3.55
N PHE A 260 15.22 -7.88 2.92
CA PHE A 260 13.99 -7.60 3.65
C PHE A 260 13.51 -8.83 4.42
N TYR A 261 13.49 -9.99 3.76
CA TYR A 261 13.12 -11.25 4.40
C TYR A 261 14.05 -11.60 5.57
N GLU A 262 15.37 -11.43 5.45
CA GLU A 262 16.34 -11.68 6.52
C GLU A 262 16.02 -10.89 7.80
N ILE A 263 15.52 -9.66 7.67
CA ILE A 263 15.17 -8.79 8.82
C ILE A 263 13.77 -9.12 9.37
N TYR A 264 12.82 -9.47 8.49
CA TYR A 264 11.40 -9.52 8.85
C TYR A 264 10.77 -10.92 8.83
N HIS A 265 11.53 -11.99 8.58
CA HIS A 265 10.96 -13.33 8.41
C HIS A 265 10.09 -13.80 9.58
N GLU A 266 10.41 -13.42 10.80
CA GLU A 266 9.65 -13.78 12.00
C GLU A 266 8.29 -13.06 12.11
N PHE A 267 8.03 -12.01 11.29
CA PHE A 267 6.80 -11.23 11.30
C PHE A 267 5.84 -11.69 10.20
N GLY A 268 5.34 -12.90 10.33
CA GLY A 268 4.35 -13.50 9.46
C GLY A 268 4.90 -14.53 8.46
N PHE A 269 6.11 -14.34 7.91
CA PHE A 269 6.66 -15.24 6.89
C PHE A 269 6.95 -16.65 7.42
N ASP A 270 7.53 -16.78 8.62
CA ASP A 270 7.85 -18.07 9.23
C ASP A 270 6.59 -18.84 9.68
N GLN A 271 5.49 -18.13 9.94
CA GLN A 271 4.20 -18.72 10.25
C GLN A 271 3.43 -19.12 8.99
N SER A 272 3.90 -18.69 7.83
CA SER A 272 3.28 -19.03 6.56
C SER A 272 3.62 -20.45 6.14
N PRO A 273 2.62 -21.27 5.85
CA PRO A 273 2.85 -22.62 5.33
C PRO A 273 3.24 -22.62 3.86
N ASN A 274 2.87 -21.56 3.14
CA ASN A 274 3.09 -21.44 1.72
C ASN A 274 3.37 -19.98 1.33
N ARG A 275 4.63 -19.71 0.97
CA ARG A 275 5.08 -18.43 0.42
C ARG A 275 5.14 -18.53 -1.10
N ASP A 276 4.88 -17.41 -1.77
CA ASP A 276 5.11 -17.31 -3.20
C ASP A 276 6.62 -17.36 -3.50
N PRO A 277 7.12 -18.33 -4.28
CA PRO A 277 8.54 -18.43 -4.61
C PRO A 277 9.03 -17.26 -5.51
N SER A 278 8.13 -16.51 -6.13
CA SER A 278 8.45 -15.43 -7.06
C SER A 278 8.46 -14.03 -6.42
N SER A 279 7.97 -13.90 -5.18
CA SER A 279 7.83 -12.62 -4.50
C SER A 279 7.89 -12.76 -2.97
N LEU A 280 7.75 -11.64 -2.26
CA LEU A 280 7.58 -11.64 -0.81
C LEU A 280 6.11 -11.88 -0.37
N SER A 281 5.27 -12.41 -1.26
CA SER A 281 3.87 -12.73 -0.91
C SER A 281 3.77 -14.02 -0.10
N TYR A 282 2.79 -14.07 0.80
CA TYR A 282 2.57 -15.24 1.66
C TYR A 282 1.15 -15.27 2.24
N VAL A 283 0.73 -16.45 2.71
CA VAL A 283 -0.50 -16.63 3.48
C VAL A 283 -0.20 -16.53 4.97
N TYR A 284 -0.92 -15.69 5.70
CA TYR A 284 -0.87 -15.65 7.15
C TYR A 284 -2.21 -16.13 7.75
N PRO A 285 -2.25 -17.26 8.45
CA PRO A 285 -3.46 -17.73 9.12
C PRO A 285 -3.64 -16.98 10.44
N VAL A 286 -4.63 -16.12 10.52
CA VAL A 286 -5.02 -15.48 11.79
C VAL A 286 -5.60 -16.53 12.72
N ASP A 287 -6.47 -17.37 12.17
CA ASP A 287 -6.97 -18.61 12.77
C ASP A 287 -7.34 -19.62 11.67
N ALA A 288 -7.97 -20.73 12.05
CA ALA A 288 -8.36 -21.79 11.12
C ALA A 288 -9.44 -21.38 10.09
N GLY A 289 -10.14 -20.28 10.30
CA GLY A 289 -11.20 -19.79 9.41
C GLY A 289 -10.90 -18.46 8.71
N HIS A 290 -9.75 -17.82 9.02
CA HIS A 290 -9.44 -16.48 8.51
C HIS A 290 -7.98 -16.38 8.09
N TRP A 291 -7.74 -16.08 6.81
CA TRP A 291 -6.41 -15.91 6.25
C TRP A 291 -6.19 -14.50 5.73
N LEU A 292 -5.04 -13.92 6.04
CA LEU A 292 -4.51 -12.76 5.33
C LEU A 292 -3.68 -13.23 4.16
N LEU A 293 -3.97 -12.73 2.96
CA LEU A 293 -3.18 -12.94 1.75
C LEU A 293 -2.29 -11.72 1.57
N MET A 294 -1.07 -11.81 2.10
CA MET A 294 -0.10 -10.72 2.11
C MET A 294 0.61 -10.68 0.76
N LEU A 295 0.34 -9.64 -0.06
CA LEU A 295 0.77 -9.57 -1.46
C LEU A 295 1.87 -8.52 -1.63
N ASP A 296 3.04 -8.96 -2.08
CA ASP A 296 4.10 -8.06 -2.52
C ASP A 296 3.77 -7.47 -3.89
N SER A 297 3.46 -6.20 -3.90
CA SER A 297 3.16 -5.42 -5.10
C SER A 297 4.31 -4.52 -5.55
N CYS A 298 5.47 -4.59 -4.88
CA CYS A 298 6.58 -3.69 -5.15
C CYS A 298 7.42 -4.15 -6.35
N GLN A 299 8.06 -3.19 -7.03
CA GLN A 299 8.89 -3.42 -8.20
C GLN A 299 10.31 -2.91 -7.94
N TYR A 300 11.18 -3.78 -7.40
CA TYR A 300 12.53 -3.41 -6.95
C TYR A 300 13.67 -4.14 -7.67
N GLU A 301 13.41 -5.15 -8.53
CA GLU A 301 14.45 -5.99 -9.14
C GLU A 301 15.36 -5.24 -10.13
N ASN A 302 14.83 -4.23 -10.83
CA ASN A 302 15.56 -3.42 -11.80
C ASN A 302 15.65 -1.94 -11.38
N GLY A 303 15.83 -1.71 -10.09
CA GLY A 303 15.72 -0.42 -9.45
C GLY A 303 14.29 -0.17 -8.97
N ASN A 304 14.17 0.58 -7.89
CA ASN A 304 12.89 0.88 -7.26
C ASN A 304 11.98 1.69 -8.19
N LYS A 305 10.70 1.30 -8.25
CA LYS A 305 9.62 2.06 -8.89
C LYS A 305 8.58 2.46 -7.85
N VAL A 306 7.98 3.61 -8.06
CA VAL A 306 6.90 4.10 -7.20
C VAL A 306 5.62 3.27 -7.40
N GLY A 307 5.30 2.91 -8.66
CA GLY A 307 4.10 2.15 -9.01
C GLY A 307 4.22 0.65 -8.74
N GLY A 308 3.09 0.04 -8.41
CA GLY A 308 2.99 -1.36 -8.03
C GLY A 308 2.47 -2.29 -9.13
N ARG A 309 2.78 -3.58 -8.98
CA ARG A 309 2.29 -4.65 -9.84
C ARG A 309 2.29 -5.98 -9.08
N ILE A 310 1.25 -6.75 -9.18
CA ILE A 310 1.26 -8.17 -8.75
C ILE A 310 1.86 -8.99 -9.91
N ARG A 311 2.90 -9.78 -9.63
CA ARG A 311 3.55 -10.62 -10.66
C ARG A 311 2.56 -11.64 -11.22
N PRO A 312 2.66 -12.06 -12.49
CA PRO A 312 1.78 -13.09 -13.06
C PRO A 312 1.87 -14.44 -12.30
N GLU A 313 3.05 -14.78 -11.83
CA GLU A 313 3.33 -15.96 -11.00
C GLU A 313 2.58 -15.84 -9.65
N THR A 314 2.64 -14.67 -9.01
CA THR A 314 1.90 -14.34 -7.78
C THR A 314 0.39 -14.40 -7.99
N LEU A 315 -0.14 -13.93 -9.13
CA LEU A 315 -1.58 -14.08 -9.44
C LEU A 315 -1.99 -15.56 -9.58
N THR A 316 -1.12 -16.38 -10.17
CA THR A 316 -1.35 -17.82 -10.27
C THR A 316 -1.37 -18.46 -8.88
N TRP A 317 -0.36 -18.16 -8.06
CA TRP A 317 -0.27 -18.59 -6.66
C TRP A 317 -1.49 -18.13 -5.83
N LEU A 318 -1.89 -16.87 -5.96
CA LEU A 318 -3.08 -16.31 -5.31
C LEU A 318 -4.35 -17.09 -5.68
N GLY A 319 -4.54 -17.38 -6.98
CA GLY A 319 -5.68 -18.16 -7.46
C GLY A 319 -5.78 -19.57 -6.86
N VAL A 320 -4.64 -20.21 -6.60
CA VAL A 320 -4.62 -21.51 -5.89
C VAL A 320 -5.13 -21.36 -4.46
N HIS A 321 -4.66 -20.34 -3.72
CA HIS A 321 -5.07 -20.12 -2.32
C HIS A 321 -6.52 -19.67 -2.18
N LEU A 322 -7.00 -18.83 -3.11
CA LEU A 322 -8.42 -18.45 -3.16
C LEU A 322 -9.34 -19.65 -3.37
N ARG A 323 -8.94 -20.58 -4.27
CA ARG A 323 -9.68 -21.82 -4.50
C ARG A 323 -9.70 -22.70 -3.25
N VAL A 324 -8.55 -22.92 -2.62
CA VAL A 324 -8.45 -23.74 -1.39
C VAL A 324 -9.30 -23.11 -0.28
N ALA A 325 -9.21 -21.80 -0.09
CA ALA A 325 -10.01 -21.10 0.90
C ALA A 325 -11.51 -21.27 0.65
N GLN A 326 -11.97 -21.14 -0.60
CA GLN A 326 -13.36 -21.34 -0.99
C GLN A 326 -13.83 -22.79 -0.75
N GLU A 327 -13.01 -23.78 -1.11
CA GLU A 327 -13.33 -25.21 -0.91
C GLU A 327 -13.48 -25.57 0.58
N HIS A 328 -12.76 -24.87 1.46
CA HIS A 328 -12.76 -25.12 2.90
C HIS A 328 -13.59 -24.10 3.72
N GLY A 329 -14.25 -23.15 3.07
CA GLY A 329 -15.04 -22.12 3.75
C GLY A 329 -14.20 -21.18 4.63
N ILE A 330 -12.96 -20.90 4.20
CA ILE A 330 -12.04 -19.98 4.88
C ILE A 330 -12.26 -18.57 4.30
N GLU A 331 -12.39 -17.60 5.17
CA GLU A 331 -12.47 -16.21 4.77
C GLU A 331 -11.08 -15.65 4.52
N VAL A 332 -10.94 -14.92 3.42
CA VAL A 332 -9.66 -14.36 3.00
C VAL A 332 -9.71 -12.85 2.92
N LEU A 333 -8.61 -12.23 3.33
CA LEU A 333 -8.42 -10.79 3.21
C LEU A 333 -7.08 -10.52 2.49
N PRO A 334 -7.10 -10.24 1.17
CA PRO A 334 -5.92 -9.82 0.46
C PRO A 334 -5.52 -8.40 0.85
N MET A 335 -4.20 -8.22 1.06
CA MET A 335 -3.58 -6.96 1.42
C MET A 335 -2.32 -6.75 0.59
N ALA A 336 -2.13 -5.55 0.07
CA ALA A 336 -0.90 -5.12 -0.56
C ALA A 336 -0.64 -3.64 -0.25
N HIS A 337 0.56 -3.16 -0.57
CA HIS A 337 0.84 -1.74 -0.39
C HIS A 337 0.12 -0.87 -1.42
N HIS A 338 0.18 -1.21 -2.71
CA HIS A 338 -0.40 -0.41 -3.79
C HIS A 338 -1.90 -0.62 -3.97
N ASN A 339 -2.59 0.44 -4.42
CA ASN A 339 -4.03 0.45 -4.56
C ASN A 339 -4.54 -0.49 -5.66
N LEU A 340 -5.67 -1.12 -5.41
CA LEU A 340 -6.36 -1.95 -6.39
C LEU A 340 -7.20 -1.12 -7.36
N LEU A 341 -7.92 -0.09 -6.88
CA LEU A 341 -8.88 0.70 -7.65
C LEU A 341 -8.39 2.12 -7.96
N SER A 342 -8.45 2.51 -9.22
CA SER A 342 -7.86 3.73 -9.79
C SER A 342 -8.72 4.99 -9.65
N GLU A 343 -9.34 5.25 -8.52
CA GLU A 343 -10.32 6.34 -8.44
C GLU A 343 -9.89 7.57 -7.64
N SER A 344 -8.61 7.75 -7.33
CA SER A 344 -8.17 9.05 -6.84
C SER A 344 -8.12 10.05 -7.99
N ARG A 345 -8.79 11.17 -7.83
CA ARG A 345 -8.73 12.28 -8.80
C ARG A 345 -7.49 13.12 -8.62
N MET A 346 -6.93 13.12 -7.42
CA MET A 346 -5.74 13.91 -7.09
C MET A 346 -4.46 13.17 -7.49
N TYR A 347 -4.41 11.85 -7.31
CA TYR A 347 -3.28 10.98 -7.63
C TYR A 347 -3.70 10.00 -8.73
N THR A 348 -3.31 10.29 -9.97
CA THR A 348 -3.76 9.56 -11.17
C THR A 348 -2.69 8.70 -11.83
N SER A 349 -1.48 8.67 -11.28
CA SER A 349 -0.35 7.89 -11.80
C SER A 349 0.39 7.21 -10.66
N GLU A 350 0.91 6.02 -10.92
CA GLU A 350 1.79 5.26 -10.03
C GLU A 350 1.20 4.89 -8.66
N CYS A 351 -0.10 5.12 -8.42
CA CYS A 351 -0.77 4.75 -7.18
C CYS A 351 -1.46 3.41 -7.28
N THR A 352 -2.05 3.10 -8.43
CA THR A 352 -2.82 1.90 -8.68
C THR A 352 -1.94 0.83 -9.32
N LEU A 353 -2.21 -0.44 -9.03
CA LEU A 353 -1.55 -1.58 -9.66
C LEU A 353 -1.60 -1.48 -11.19
N GLU A 354 -0.45 -1.71 -11.86
CA GLU A 354 -0.37 -1.71 -13.33
C GLU A 354 -1.31 -2.77 -13.96
N ASN A 355 -1.56 -3.86 -13.26
CA ASN A 355 -2.43 -4.96 -13.69
C ASN A 355 -3.70 -5.10 -12.84
N THR A 356 -4.29 -3.97 -12.47
CA THR A 356 -5.56 -3.89 -11.73
C THR A 356 -6.64 -4.81 -12.29
N TYR A 357 -6.82 -4.80 -13.61
CA TYR A 357 -7.88 -5.58 -14.27
C TYR A 357 -7.78 -7.08 -13.98
N ASP A 358 -6.57 -7.64 -14.08
CA ASP A 358 -6.35 -9.08 -13.82
C ASP A 358 -6.58 -9.41 -12.35
N THR A 359 -6.12 -8.53 -11.45
CA THR A 359 -6.25 -8.71 -10.00
C THR A 359 -7.71 -8.60 -9.56
N VAL A 360 -8.45 -7.59 -10.02
CA VAL A 360 -9.88 -7.41 -9.72
C VAL A 360 -10.67 -8.63 -10.22
N ASN A 361 -10.48 -9.04 -11.48
CA ASN A 361 -11.19 -10.18 -12.02
C ASN A 361 -10.92 -11.47 -11.24
N LEU A 362 -9.69 -11.68 -10.80
CA LEU A 362 -9.34 -12.84 -9.98
C LEU A 362 -10.08 -12.79 -8.64
N LEU A 363 -10.00 -11.68 -7.90
CA LEU A 363 -10.66 -11.52 -6.61
C LEU A 363 -12.18 -11.67 -6.71
N GLU A 364 -12.80 -11.03 -7.70
CA GLU A 364 -14.25 -11.10 -7.92
C GLU A 364 -14.72 -12.50 -8.34
N SER A 365 -13.91 -13.26 -9.08
CA SER A 365 -14.23 -14.65 -9.46
C SER A 365 -14.35 -15.60 -8.26
N TYR A 366 -13.71 -15.26 -7.14
CA TYR A 366 -13.80 -15.98 -5.87
C TYR A 366 -14.66 -15.26 -4.82
N HIS A 367 -15.38 -14.21 -5.21
CA HIS A 367 -16.25 -13.42 -4.34
C HIS A 367 -15.54 -12.81 -3.12
N VAL A 368 -14.30 -12.38 -3.30
CA VAL A 368 -13.54 -11.68 -2.25
C VAL A 368 -14.16 -10.30 -2.02
N PRO A 369 -14.67 -9.98 -0.82
CA PRO A 369 -15.45 -8.76 -0.63
C PRO A 369 -14.59 -7.51 -0.42
N LEU A 370 -13.35 -7.69 0.06
CA LEU A 370 -12.51 -6.59 0.52
C LEU A 370 -11.04 -6.81 0.15
N TYR A 371 -10.37 -5.72 -0.19
CA TYR A 371 -8.92 -5.59 -0.36
C TYR A 371 -8.43 -4.39 0.45
N ILE A 372 -7.27 -4.51 1.11
CA ILE A 372 -6.67 -3.44 1.91
C ILE A 372 -5.37 -2.98 1.25
N SER A 373 -5.17 -1.67 1.21
CA SER A 373 -3.95 -1.04 0.68
C SER A 373 -3.52 0.19 1.48
N GLY A 374 -2.38 0.79 1.12
CA GLY A 374 -1.85 2.05 1.65
C GLY A 374 -1.43 2.99 0.52
N HIS A 375 -0.18 3.50 0.56
CA HIS A 375 0.52 4.19 -0.54
C HIS A 375 0.00 5.57 -0.92
N LEU A 376 -1.30 5.79 -0.89
CA LEU A 376 -1.92 7.04 -1.36
C LEU A 376 -1.73 8.22 -0.38
N HIS A 377 -1.33 7.95 0.86
CA HIS A 377 -1.31 8.91 1.97
C HIS A 377 -2.64 9.64 2.18
N ALA A 378 -3.75 8.96 1.88
CA ALA A 378 -5.09 9.47 2.11
C ALA A 378 -6.06 8.33 2.32
N GLU A 379 -6.91 8.43 3.33
CA GLU A 379 -7.91 7.40 3.61
C GLU A 379 -9.00 7.38 2.54
N ARG A 380 -9.30 6.18 2.03
CA ARG A 380 -10.30 5.98 0.99
C ARG A 380 -11.06 4.66 1.20
N ILE A 381 -12.36 4.70 0.98
CA ILE A 381 -13.19 3.49 0.86
C ILE A 381 -13.89 3.53 -0.50
N LYS A 382 -13.73 2.47 -1.28
CA LYS A 382 -14.25 2.37 -2.64
C LYS A 382 -14.80 0.99 -2.92
N LYS A 383 -15.70 0.90 -3.88
CA LYS A 383 -16.23 -0.36 -4.40
C LYS A 383 -16.08 -0.38 -5.91
N HIS A 384 -15.55 -1.47 -6.44
CA HIS A 384 -15.53 -1.71 -7.88
C HIS A 384 -16.96 -1.80 -8.43
N LYS A 385 -17.18 -1.15 -9.57
CA LYS A 385 -18.47 -1.20 -10.27
C LYS A 385 -18.28 -2.02 -11.53
N PRO A 386 -18.80 -3.26 -11.58
CA PRO A 386 -18.75 -4.08 -12.78
C PRO A 386 -19.36 -3.36 -13.99
N GLU A 387 -18.85 -3.64 -15.19
CA GLU A 387 -19.40 -3.10 -16.43
C GLU A 387 -20.89 -3.47 -16.60
N PRO A 388 -21.75 -2.54 -17.04
CA PRO A 388 -23.18 -2.81 -17.22
C PRO A 388 -23.41 -3.96 -18.21
N GLY A 389 -24.09 -5.02 -17.77
CA GLY A 389 -24.43 -6.20 -18.59
C GLY A 389 -23.55 -7.42 -18.34
N THR A 390 -22.60 -7.38 -17.43
CA THR A 390 -22.03 -8.58 -16.84
C THR A 390 -23.03 -9.12 -15.82
N SER A 391 -23.31 -10.43 -15.87
CA SER A 391 -24.29 -11.10 -15.01
C SER A 391 -23.78 -11.30 -13.56
N ALA A 392 -22.76 -10.59 -13.16
CA ALA A 392 -22.31 -10.55 -11.79
C ALA A 392 -23.27 -9.60 -11.03
N ASP A 393 -24.25 -10.17 -10.41
CA ASP A 393 -25.17 -9.51 -9.48
C ASP A 393 -24.37 -8.62 -8.54
N ASP A 394 -24.44 -7.29 -8.64
CA ASP A 394 -23.97 -6.23 -7.72
C ASP A 394 -22.70 -6.50 -6.86
N TYR A 395 -21.93 -7.54 -7.17
CA TYR A 395 -20.80 -8.02 -6.42
C TYR A 395 -19.52 -7.39 -6.96
N GLY A 396 -19.11 -6.27 -6.42
CA GLY A 396 -17.81 -5.67 -6.67
C GLY A 396 -16.94 -5.74 -5.43
N VAL A 397 -15.65 -6.04 -5.61
CA VAL A 397 -14.67 -5.95 -4.51
C VAL A 397 -14.61 -4.53 -3.98
N SER A 398 -14.62 -4.38 -2.66
CA SER A 398 -14.34 -3.10 -2.00
C SER A 398 -12.84 -2.95 -1.74
N GLU A 399 -12.35 -1.73 -1.74
CA GLU A 399 -11.01 -1.40 -1.30
C GLU A 399 -11.05 -0.37 -0.19
N ILE A 400 -10.30 -0.64 0.88
CA ILE A 400 -9.97 0.34 1.91
C ILE A 400 -8.49 0.70 1.73
N VAL A 401 -8.24 1.96 1.40
CA VAL A 401 -6.90 2.55 1.41
C VAL A 401 -6.68 3.14 2.79
N MET A 402 -5.70 2.61 3.49
CA MET A 402 -5.37 3.02 4.86
C MET A 402 -4.85 4.45 4.90
N PRO A 403 -5.22 5.23 5.92
CA PRO A 403 -4.61 6.53 6.15
C PRO A 403 -3.12 6.36 6.51
N PRO A 404 -2.26 7.35 6.17
CA PRO A 404 -0.84 7.28 6.51
C PRO A 404 -0.64 7.49 8.00
N PHE A 405 -0.01 6.52 8.69
CA PHE A 405 0.25 6.62 10.12
C PHE A 405 1.25 7.74 10.46
N SER A 406 2.22 7.99 9.59
CA SER A 406 3.25 9.02 9.76
C SER A 406 2.74 10.45 9.73
N ILE A 407 1.57 10.68 9.12
CA ILE A 407 0.93 12.01 9.07
C ILE A 407 -0.14 12.07 10.18
N PRO A 408 -0.12 13.07 11.06
CA PRO A 408 -1.22 13.25 12.02
C PRO A 408 -2.58 13.42 11.31
N ALA A 409 -3.64 12.78 11.81
CA ALA A 409 -3.87 12.29 13.18
C ALA A 409 -3.29 10.90 13.56
N CYS A 410 -2.31 10.35 12.84
CA CYS A 410 -1.70 9.04 13.15
C CYS A 410 -2.77 7.95 13.32
N GLN A 411 -3.50 7.71 12.24
CA GLN A 411 -4.67 6.82 12.23
C GLN A 411 -4.27 5.37 11.96
N TYR A 412 -5.06 4.44 12.47
CA TYR A 412 -4.95 3.00 12.20
C TYR A 412 -6.35 2.40 12.04
N GLY A 413 -6.45 1.27 11.35
CA GLY A 413 -7.70 0.54 11.16
C GLY A 413 -7.86 -0.59 12.16
N ILE A 414 -9.10 -0.82 12.59
CA ILE A 414 -9.53 -2.03 13.29
C ILE A 414 -10.49 -2.77 12.37
N LEU A 415 -10.15 -4.01 12.01
CA LEU A 415 -11.04 -4.88 11.27
C LEU A 415 -11.38 -6.10 12.12
N SER A 416 -12.66 -6.36 12.27
CA SER A 416 -13.20 -7.48 13.03
C SER A 416 -14.11 -8.34 12.16
N TRP A 417 -14.13 -9.65 12.45
CA TRP A 417 -15.11 -10.57 11.90
C TRP A 417 -16.19 -10.84 12.93
N ASP A 418 -17.40 -11.11 12.46
CA ASP A 418 -18.50 -11.61 13.31
C ASP A 418 -18.65 -13.14 13.19
N THR A 419 -19.54 -13.73 13.99
CA THR A 419 -19.76 -15.18 13.99
C THR A 419 -20.52 -15.68 12.75
N GLU A 420 -21.07 -14.79 11.93
CA GLU A 420 -21.80 -15.11 10.70
C GLU A 420 -20.93 -14.92 9.44
N GLY A 421 -19.69 -14.44 9.61
CA GLY A 421 -18.73 -14.19 8.54
C GLY A 421 -18.83 -12.77 7.97
N GLY A 422 -19.52 -11.86 8.68
CA GLY A 422 -19.50 -10.44 8.37
C GLY A 422 -18.19 -9.79 8.81
N MET A 423 -17.75 -8.76 8.08
CA MET A 423 -16.60 -7.94 8.45
C MET A 423 -17.05 -6.52 8.77
N HIS A 424 -16.46 -5.96 9.80
CA HIS A 424 -16.60 -4.56 10.19
C HIS A 424 -15.23 -3.91 10.27
N PHE A 425 -15.06 -2.75 9.65
CA PHE A 425 -13.85 -1.93 9.71
C PHE A 425 -14.17 -0.55 10.25
N GLU A 426 -13.32 -0.08 11.15
CA GLU A 426 -13.35 1.31 11.62
C GLU A 426 -11.94 1.88 11.75
N THR A 427 -11.81 3.19 11.54
CA THR A 427 -10.55 3.93 11.69
C THR A 427 -10.52 4.62 13.04
N GLU A 428 -9.44 4.39 13.78
CA GLU A 428 -9.16 5.03 15.05
C GLU A 428 -7.92 5.92 14.98
N LYS A 429 -7.77 6.81 15.96
CA LYS A 429 -6.62 7.70 16.11
C LYS A 429 -5.76 7.27 17.28
N LEU A 430 -4.44 7.35 17.11
CA LEU A 430 -3.50 7.09 18.20
C LEU A 430 -3.63 8.18 19.29
N ASP A 431 -3.82 7.77 20.54
CA ASP A 431 -3.86 8.68 21.68
C ASP A 431 -2.43 8.97 22.20
N VAL A 432 -1.74 9.81 21.43
CA VAL A 432 -0.37 10.25 21.73
C VAL A 432 -0.28 10.96 23.07
N GLU A 433 -1.30 11.77 23.41
CA GLU A 433 -1.31 12.56 24.65
C GLU A 433 -1.41 11.70 25.91
N SER A 434 -2.25 10.67 25.89
CA SER A 434 -2.36 9.73 27.01
C SER A 434 -1.05 8.96 27.21
N TYR A 435 -0.42 8.51 26.11
CA TYR A 435 0.88 7.88 26.20
C TYR A 435 1.96 8.83 26.73
N ALA A 436 2.00 10.08 26.24
CA ALA A 436 2.94 11.10 26.73
C ALA A 436 2.80 11.32 28.23
N LYS A 437 1.58 11.43 28.73
CA LYS A 437 1.31 11.53 30.17
C LYS A 437 1.74 10.28 30.94
N LYS A 438 1.46 9.09 30.39
CA LYS A 438 1.80 7.79 30.98
C LYS A 438 3.30 7.63 31.20
N VAL A 439 4.12 8.06 30.23
CA VAL A 439 5.58 7.96 30.31
C VAL A 439 6.24 9.19 30.98
N GLY A 440 5.46 10.18 31.41
CA GLY A 440 5.96 11.39 32.07
C GLY A 440 6.72 12.33 31.13
N SER A 441 6.33 12.39 29.85
CA SER A 441 6.90 13.34 28.89
C SER A 441 6.73 14.78 29.37
N THR A 442 7.72 15.62 29.09
CA THR A 442 7.67 17.08 29.30
C THR A 442 7.59 17.86 28.00
N ASP A 443 7.52 17.17 26.86
CA ASP A 443 7.35 17.80 25.56
C ASP A 443 5.92 18.32 25.41
N GLU A 444 5.78 19.64 25.28
CA GLU A 444 4.47 20.29 25.17
C GLU A 444 3.71 19.92 23.89
N HIS A 445 4.42 19.60 22.80
CA HIS A 445 3.80 19.14 21.56
C HIS A 445 3.17 17.75 21.72
N LEU A 446 3.86 16.83 22.39
CA LEU A 446 3.35 15.50 22.67
C LEU A 446 2.20 15.52 23.67
N LEU A 447 2.28 16.39 24.70
CA LEU A 447 1.21 16.55 25.69
C LEU A 447 -0.05 17.23 25.15
N ASN A 448 0.03 17.88 23.97
CA ASN A 448 -1.08 18.56 23.28
C ASN A 448 -1.12 18.16 21.80
N PHE A 449 -0.80 16.93 21.49
CA PHE A 449 -0.55 16.46 20.11
C PHE A 449 -1.75 16.63 19.19
N SER A 450 -2.95 16.34 19.66
CA SER A 450 -4.19 16.48 18.90
C SER A 450 -4.50 17.93 18.46
N THR A 451 -4.02 18.90 19.24
CA THR A 451 -4.17 20.33 18.94
C THR A 451 -2.99 20.86 18.12
N TRP A 452 -1.77 20.44 18.45
CA TRP A 452 -0.54 20.93 17.83
C TRP A 452 -0.35 20.34 16.41
N SER A 453 -0.51 19.03 16.25
CA SER A 453 -0.09 18.32 15.03
C SER A 453 -0.85 18.72 13.76
N PRO A 454 -2.17 19.01 13.79
CA PRO A 454 -2.85 19.56 12.61
C PRO A 454 -2.24 20.89 12.14
N GLY A 455 -1.89 21.75 13.10
CA GLY A 455 -1.24 23.03 12.80
C GLY A 455 0.15 22.87 12.19
N PHE A 456 0.90 21.86 12.63
CA PHE A 456 2.21 21.50 12.08
C PHE A 456 2.10 21.07 10.60
N VAL A 457 1.25 20.09 10.30
CA VAL A 457 1.01 19.61 8.92
C VAL A 457 0.55 20.75 8.01
N LYS A 458 -0.49 21.47 8.44
CA LYS A 458 -1.03 22.61 7.69
C LYS A 458 0.01 23.70 7.46
N GLY A 459 0.91 23.92 8.43
CA GLY A 459 2.02 24.87 8.31
C GLY A 459 3.01 24.47 7.22
N ILE A 460 3.40 23.20 7.13
CA ILE A 460 4.28 22.66 6.09
C ILE A 460 3.65 22.86 4.72
N ILE A 461 2.43 22.35 4.51
CA ILE A 461 1.73 22.41 3.22
C ILE A 461 1.47 23.86 2.79
N LYS A 462 1.03 24.71 3.73
CA LYS A 462 0.85 26.15 3.46
C LYS A 462 2.12 26.80 2.95
N ASN A 463 3.26 26.55 3.60
CA ASN A 463 4.55 27.11 3.21
C ASN A 463 4.99 26.63 1.83
N GLN A 464 4.79 25.35 1.49
CA GLN A 464 5.08 24.81 0.16
C GLN A 464 4.22 25.47 -0.92
N VAL A 465 2.92 25.59 -0.70
CA VAL A 465 2.02 26.28 -1.64
C VAL A 465 2.42 27.74 -1.82
N MET A 466 2.71 28.47 -0.73
CA MET A 466 3.16 29.87 -0.81
C MET A 466 4.44 30.06 -1.61
N LYS A 467 5.40 29.11 -1.50
CA LYS A 467 6.64 29.11 -2.31
C LYS A 467 6.35 28.92 -3.80
N THR A 468 5.28 28.22 -4.17
CA THR A 468 4.95 27.89 -5.56
C THR A 468 4.17 29.01 -6.26
N ILE A 469 3.23 29.68 -5.59
CA ILE A 469 2.39 30.73 -6.17
C ILE A 469 3.06 32.11 -6.09
N THR A 470 4.27 32.24 -6.59
CA THR A 470 5.17 33.41 -6.40
C THR A 470 4.62 34.74 -6.91
N LEU A 471 3.77 34.72 -7.95
CA LEU A 471 3.22 35.93 -8.60
C LEU A 471 2.02 36.54 -7.86
N VAL A 472 1.53 35.89 -6.82
CA VAL A 472 0.42 36.37 -6.00
C VAL A 472 0.94 37.26 -4.87
N PRO A 473 0.30 38.40 -4.52
CA PRO A 473 0.66 39.18 -3.34
C PRO A 473 0.60 38.38 -2.04
N ASP A 474 1.49 38.67 -1.09
CA ASP A 474 1.70 37.82 0.10
C ASP A 474 0.47 37.70 1.02
N ASP A 475 -0.31 38.78 1.14
CA ASP A 475 -1.56 38.77 1.89
C ASP A 475 -2.61 37.80 1.28
N LEU A 476 -2.71 37.77 -0.05
CA LEU A 476 -3.59 36.85 -0.75
C LEU A 476 -3.04 35.41 -0.76
N LYS A 477 -1.69 35.23 -0.87
CA LYS A 477 -1.06 33.92 -0.77
C LYS A 477 -1.41 33.20 0.53
N ALA A 478 -1.31 33.94 1.65
CA ALA A 478 -1.53 33.35 2.97
C ALA A 478 -2.94 32.79 3.13
N GLU A 479 -3.94 33.48 2.60
CA GLU A 479 -5.34 33.03 2.61
C GLU A 479 -5.57 31.85 1.66
N MET A 480 -5.02 31.92 0.44
CA MET A 480 -5.14 30.86 -0.57
C MET A 480 -4.47 29.58 -0.13
N ALA A 481 -3.22 29.67 0.35
CA ALA A 481 -2.44 28.53 0.81
C ALA A 481 -3.00 27.95 2.12
N GLY A 482 -3.57 28.78 2.99
CA GLY A 482 -4.24 28.34 4.20
C GLY A 482 -5.41 27.41 3.91
N LEU A 483 -6.31 27.82 3.02
CA LEU A 483 -7.43 26.96 2.60
C LEU A 483 -6.94 25.63 1.98
N TYR A 484 -5.93 25.68 1.10
CA TYR A 484 -5.40 24.45 0.50
C TYR A 484 -4.85 23.50 1.55
N ALA A 485 -4.10 24.00 2.53
CA ALA A 485 -3.53 23.21 3.60
C ALA A 485 -4.60 22.60 4.52
N ASP A 486 -5.69 23.34 4.79
CA ASP A 486 -6.83 22.82 5.55
C ASP A 486 -7.48 21.63 4.82
N LEU A 487 -7.76 21.78 3.53
CA LEU A 487 -8.38 20.73 2.72
C LEU A 487 -7.44 19.53 2.51
N TYR A 488 -6.14 19.77 2.37
CA TYR A 488 -5.15 18.70 2.26
C TYR A 488 -5.11 17.84 3.52
N TYR A 489 -5.07 18.46 4.69
CA TYR A 489 -5.12 17.76 5.97
C TYR A 489 -6.39 16.91 6.10
N ASP A 490 -7.55 17.49 5.80
CA ASP A 490 -8.82 16.76 5.82
C ASP A 490 -8.84 15.61 4.81
N TYR A 491 -8.21 15.78 3.65
CA TYR A 491 -8.08 14.76 2.64
C TYR A 491 -7.23 13.56 3.11
N CYS A 492 -6.06 13.81 3.70
CA CYS A 492 -5.21 12.75 4.25
C CYS A 492 -5.91 11.96 5.35
N CYS A 493 -6.67 12.66 6.20
CA CYS A 493 -7.40 12.05 7.32
C CYS A 493 -8.72 11.37 6.92
N GLY A 494 -9.14 11.40 5.65
CA GLY A 494 -10.44 10.86 5.22
C GLY A 494 -11.65 11.65 5.74
N ASN A 495 -11.45 12.87 6.27
CA ASN A 495 -12.52 13.69 6.80
C ASN A 495 -13.49 14.10 5.69
N LYS A 496 -14.78 13.86 5.91
CA LYS A 496 -15.83 14.21 4.95
C LYS A 496 -15.81 15.67 4.59
N MET A 497 -15.74 15.97 3.28
CA MET A 497 -15.80 17.33 2.75
C MET A 497 -17.03 17.57 1.88
N SER A 498 -17.47 18.83 1.83
CA SER A 498 -18.55 19.27 0.93
C SER A 498 -18.26 20.63 0.32
N TRP A 499 -18.86 20.87 -0.85
CA TRP A 499 -18.64 22.10 -1.61
C TRP A 499 -19.19 23.36 -0.92
N GLU A 500 -20.30 23.26 -0.19
CA GLU A 500 -21.00 24.42 0.32
C GLU A 500 -20.14 25.28 1.28
N PRO A 501 -19.53 24.72 2.35
CA PRO A 501 -18.67 25.50 3.22
C PRO A 501 -17.40 25.98 2.50
N VAL A 502 -16.79 25.17 1.63
CA VAL A 502 -15.57 25.55 0.91
C VAL A 502 -15.80 26.75 -0.01
N ARG A 503 -16.87 26.73 -0.80
CA ARG A 503 -17.24 27.84 -1.70
C ARG A 503 -17.55 29.16 -0.96
N ALA A 504 -17.95 29.09 0.29
CA ALA A 504 -18.20 30.26 1.12
C ALA A 504 -16.92 30.98 1.55
N THR A 505 -15.77 30.24 1.62
CA THR A 505 -14.49 30.79 2.12
C THR A 505 -13.91 31.89 1.23
N ALA A 506 -13.17 32.81 1.83
CA ALA A 506 -12.40 33.81 1.10
C ALA A 506 -11.30 33.18 0.26
N GLY A 507 -10.60 32.17 0.81
CA GLY A 507 -9.53 31.46 0.13
C GLY A 507 -9.98 30.82 -1.19
N TYR A 508 -11.15 30.14 -1.22
CA TYR A 508 -11.68 29.54 -2.46
C TYR A 508 -12.03 30.59 -3.50
N LYS A 509 -12.68 31.69 -3.08
CA LYS A 509 -13.00 32.80 -3.98
C LYS A 509 -11.76 33.46 -4.58
N LEU A 510 -10.67 33.52 -3.80
CA LEU A 510 -9.37 33.99 -4.27
C LEU A 510 -8.77 33.02 -5.30
N TRP A 511 -8.73 31.72 -5.03
CA TRP A 511 -8.27 30.69 -5.99
C TRP A 511 -9.00 30.83 -7.34
N GLN A 512 -10.32 30.90 -7.32
CA GLN A 512 -11.15 31.04 -8.53
C GLN A 512 -10.90 32.33 -9.30
N ARG A 513 -10.58 33.43 -8.60
CA ARG A 513 -10.40 34.74 -9.20
C ARG A 513 -8.99 35.00 -9.71
N VAL A 514 -7.98 34.52 -8.94
CA VAL A 514 -6.56 34.87 -9.16
C VAL A 514 -5.86 33.79 -10.00
N LEU A 515 -6.13 32.53 -9.74
CA LEU A 515 -5.46 31.38 -10.36
C LEU A 515 -6.49 30.27 -10.73
N PRO A 516 -7.52 30.54 -11.57
CA PRO A 516 -8.61 29.59 -11.83
C PRO A 516 -8.13 28.27 -12.47
N ASP A 517 -7.11 28.32 -13.32
CA ASP A 517 -6.58 27.18 -14.06
C ASP A 517 -5.35 26.52 -13.41
N ASN A 518 -4.95 26.98 -12.22
CA ASN A 518 -3.79 26.47 -11.51
C ASN A 518 -4.01 25.03 -11.02
N VAL A 519 -2.93 24.27 -10.91
CA VAL A 519 -2.96 22.89 -10.43
C VAL A 519 -3.58 22.78 -9.03
N TYR A 520 -3.29 23.70 -8.12
CA TYR A 520 -3.87 23.71 -6.77
C TYR A 520 -5.38 23.96 -6.78
N THR A 521 -5.87 24.83 -7.67
CA THR A 521 -7.31 25.07 -7.84
C THR A 521 -8.04 23.82 -8.31
N LYS A 522 -7.41 23.04 -9.21
CA LYS A 522 -7.93 21.75 -9.66
C LYS A 522 -7.88 20.71 -8.54
N ARG A 523 -6.78 20.64 -7.80
CA ARG A 523 -6.62 19.72 -6.66
C ARG A 523 -7.63 19.96 -5.55
N ILE A 524 -8.00 21.23 -5.26
CA ILE A 524 -9.08 21.54 -4.32
C ILE A 524 -10.38 20.83 -4.74
N ALA A 525 -10.74 20.89 -6.02
CA ALA A 525 -11.93 20.21 -6.51
C ALA A 525 -11.79 18.69 -6.42
N GLN A 526 -10.64 18.16 -6.75
CA GLN A 526 -10.34 16.72 -6.71
C GLN A 526 -10.44 16.16 -5.28
N MET A 527 -9.82 16.82 -4.30
CA MET A 527 -9.89 16.43 -2.89
C MET A 527 -11.34 16.36 -2.39
N ILE A 528 -12.15 17.42 -2.65
CA ILE A 528 -13.55 17.46 -2.21
C ILE A 528 -14.37 16.34 -2.85
N GLU A 529 -14.18 16.09 -4.16
CA GLU A 529 -14.90 15.03 -4.86
C GLU A 529 -14.51 13.64 -4.39
N ASP A 530 -13.28 13.49 -3.90
CA ASP A 530 -12.75 12.23 -3.43
C ASP A 530 -13.26 11.84 -2.04
N VAL A 531 -13.55 12.78 -1.14
CA VAL A 531 -13.94 12.50 0.26
C VAL A 531 -15.36 13.02 0.58
N ARG A 532 -16.32 12.74 -0.30
CA ARG A 532 -17.73 13.14 -0.11
C ARG A 532 -18.48 12.32 0.92
N ASP A 533 -18.09 11.08 1.07
CA ASP A 533 -18.72 10.12 1.96
C ASP A 533 -17.93 9.98 3.27
N ASP A 534 -18.47 9.29 4.24
CA ASP A 534 -17.73 8.86 5.41
C ASP A 534 -16.78 7.74 5.01
N LEU A 535 -15.50 7.89 5.32
CA LEU A 535 -14.45 6.95 4.95
C LEU A 535 -13.89 6.17 6.15
N HIS A 536 -14.43 6.37 7.34
CA HIS A 536 -13.91 5.78 8.57
C HIS A 536 -14.58 4.46 8.96
N ILE A 537 -15.67 4.10 8.30
CA ILE A 537 -16.45 2.89 8.61
C ILE A 537 -16.79 2.14 7.33
N TRP A 538 -16.59 0.84 7.35
CA TRP A 538 -17.05 -0.07 6.29
C TRP A 538 -17.58 -1.36 6.89
N ASP A 539 -18.71 -1.80 6.35
CA ASP A 539 -19.33 -3.09 6.68
C ASP A 539 -19.39 -3.95 5.42
N SER A 540 -19.11 -5.24 5.58
CA SER A 540 -19.30 -6.19 4.47
C SER A 540 -20.78 -6.22 4.07
N PRO A 541 -21.09 -6.35 2.75
CA PRO A 541 -22.46 -6.57 2.33
C PRO A 541 -23.02 -7.80 3.04
N ALA A 542 -24.24 -7.67 3.58
CA ALA A 542 -24.92 -8.80 4.20
C ALA A 542 -24.92 -10.00 3.23
N SER A 543 -24.50 -11.18 3.71
CA SER A 543 -24.55 -12.41 2.93
C SER A 543 -25.99 -12.66 2.48
N GLN A 544 -26.26 -12.59 1.16
CA GLN A 544 -27.57 -12.84 0.55
C GLN A 544 -27.95 -14.32 0.58
#